data_e5f19e596e9238337655af24737406c0
#
_entry.id   e5f19e596e9238337655af24737406c0
#
_cell.length_a   1.000
_cell.length_b   1.000
_cell.length_c   1.000
_cell.angle_alpha   90.00
_cell.angle_beta   90.00
_cell.angle_gamma   90.00
#
_symmetry.space_group_name_H-M   'P 1'
#
loop_
_entity.id
_entity.type
_entity.pdbx_description
1 polymer ?
#
loop_
_entity_poly.entity_id
_entity_poly.type
_entity_poly.pdbx_seq_one_letter_code
_entity_poly.pdbx_strand_id
1 'polypeptide(L)'
;MVVAACGGGGTSGRESVVASFYPLAFAAEEIADGRVDVRNLTPPGAEPHDLEVSPKDVAAIHDANLVLLLGHGFQPQLEDAAGAGPNVLRLLDTHGLDIHANGDPHVWLDPLRYAKIVTRIGRALGNGQAASAFVARLRALDAEYRDGLASCERHDIVTSHEAFAYLAERYGLHQIAITGLSPEAEPQPGDLARVVSLARERGVTTIYFETLVSPRIAETVARETGAKTAVLDPIEGLTKDEISHGENYFTRMRANLRALQGGLGCR
;
A
#
# COMPACT_ATOMS: atom_id res chain seq x y z
N MET A 1 13.47 -52.55 -35.73
CA MET A 1 13.06 -51.16 -35.87
C MET A 1 12.70 -50.66 -34.46
N VAL A 2 13.61 -49.93 -33.83
CA VAL A 2 13.42 -49.38 -32.46
C VAL A 2 13.01 -47.93 -32.65
N VAL A 3 11.77 -47.60 -32.26
CA VAL A 3 11.27 -46.21 -32.25
C VAL A 3 11.71 -45.60 -30.92
N ALA A 4 12.69 -44.70 -30.98
CA ALA A 4 13.07 -43.87 -29.83
C ALA A 4 12.02 -42.77 -29.64
N ALA A 5 11.25 -42.86 -28.57
CA ALA A 5 10.40 -41.78 -28.12
C ALA A 5 11.29 -40.68 -27.52
N CYS A 6 11.45 -39.54 -28.21
CA CYS A 6 11.99 -38.33 -27.66
C CYS A 6 10.98 -37.77 -26.63
N GLY A 7 11.22 -38.03 -25.37
CA GLY A 7 10.57 -37.32 -24.26
C GLY A 7 11.07 -35.88 -24.24
N GLY A 8 10.24 -34.93 -24.69
CA GLY A 8 10.45 -33.52 -24.50
C GLY A 8 10.39 -33.22 -23.00
N GLY A 9 11.55 -33.02 -22.38
CA GLY A 9 11.67 -32.47 -21.05
C GLY A 9 11.22 -31.02 -21.07
N GLY A 10 9.93 -30.77 -20.84
CA GLY A 10 9.44 -29.45 -20.50
C GLY A 10 10.09 -29.09 -19.17
N THR A 11 10.97 -28.11 -19.17
CA THR A 11 11.35 -27.41 -17.95
C THR A 11 10.06 -26.77 -17.40
N SER A 12 9.46 -27.39 -16.41
CA SER A 12 8.37 -26.78 -15.65
C SER A 12 8.98 -25.63 -14.83
N GLY A 13 9.26 -24.51 -15.51
CA GLY A 13 9.51 -23.24 -14.85
C GLY A 13 8.30 -22.92 -14.01
N ARG A 14 8.51 -22.42 -12.79
CA ARG A 14 7.40 -21.89 -12.00
C ARG A 14 6.71 -20.79 -12.79
N GLU A 15 5.38 -20.69 -12.62
CA GLU A 15 4.64 -19.56 -13.17
C GLU A 15 5.20 -18.26 -12.58
N SER A 16 5.35 -17.24 -13.42
CA SER A 16 5.87 -15.92 -13.02
C SER A 16 4.74 -14.94 -12.81
N VAL A 17 4.76 -14.27 -11.66
CA VAL A 17 3.85 -13.18 -11.31
C VAL A 17 4.66 -11.91 -11.17
N VAL A 18 4.24 -10.86 -11.83
CA VAL A 18 4.77 -9.51 -11.66
C VAL A 18 3.77 -8.68 -10.88
N ALA A 19 4.23 -8.05 -9.80
CA ALA A 19 3.45 -7.10 -9.01
C ALA A 19 4.07 -5.71 -9.10
N SER A 20 3.26 -4.69 -9.26
CA SER A 20 3.75 -3.34 -9.50
C SER A 20 4.40 -2.72 -8.25
N PHE A 21 3.91 -3.02 -7.05
CA PHE A 21 4.45 -2.51 -5.79
C PHE A 21 4.19 -3.47 -4.62
N TYR A 22 4.75 -3.12 -3.44
CA TYR A 22 4.86 -3.99 -2.28
C TYR A 22 3.54 -4.64 -1.80
N PRO A 23 2.42 -3.94 -1.55
CA PRO A 23 1.19 -4.57 -1.08
C PRO A 23 0.69 -5.68 -2.01
N LEU A 24 0.82 -5.50 -3.32
CA LEU A 24 0.40 -6.52 -4.29
C LEU A 24 1.35 -7.71 -4.33
N ALA A 25 2.67 -7.44 -4.24
CA ALA A 25 3.69 -8.47 -4.16
C ALA A 25 3.52 -9.31 -2.89
N PHE A 26 3.38 -8.68 -1.73
CA PHE A 26 3.16 -9.34 -0.45
C PHE A 26 1.92 -10.25 -0.47
N ALA A 27 0.79 -9.75 -1.00
CA ALA A 27 -0.42 -10.57 -1.12
C ALA A 27 -0.20 -11.77 -2.06
N ALA A 28 0.47 -11.57 -3.20
CA ALA A 28 0.74 -12.64 -4.14
C ALA A 28 1.69 -13.70 -3.55
N GLU A 29 2.75 -13.30 -2.86
CA GLU A 29 3.71 -14.20 -2.18
C GLU A 29 3.02 -15.06 -1.11
N GLU A 30 2.26 -14.45 -0.21
CA GLU A 30 1.52 -15.13 0.86
C GLU A 30 0.47 -16.12 0.30
N ILE A 31 -0.22 -15.75 -0.79
CA ILE A 31 -1.23 -16.60 -1.42
C ILE A 31 -0.58 -17.71 -2.24
N ALA A 32 0.52 -17.42 -2.93
CA ALA A 32 1.22 -18.38 -3.76
C ALA A 32 1.88 -19.51 -2.95
N ASP A 33 2.29 -19.25 -1.73
CA ASP A 33 2.94 -20.22 -0.85
C ASP A 33 4.12 -20.94 -1.53
N GLY A 34 4.96 -20.17 -2.21
CA GLY A 34 6.15 -20.64 -2.93
C GLY A 34 5.89 -21.42 -4.23
N ARG A 35 4.63 -21.47 -4.72
CA ARG A 35 4.28 -22.20 -5.97
C ARG A 35 4.53 -21.39 -7.24
N VAL A 36 4.59 -20.08 -7.16
CA VAL A 36 4.92 -19.17 -8.25
C VAL A 36 6.08 -18.27 -7.87
N ASP A 37 6.80 -17.73 -8.84
CA ASP A 37 7.84 -16.72 -8.61
C ASP A 37 7.20 -15.33 -8.70
N VAL A 38 7.20 -14.60 -7.59
CA VAL A 38 6.66 -13.22 -7.53
C VAL A 38 7.80 -12.22 -7.64
N ARG A 39 7.68 -11.29 -8.58
CA ARG A 39 8.62 -10.17 -8.74
C ARG A 39 7.91 -8.86 -8.45
N ASN A 40 8.35 -8.14 -7.43
CA ASN A 40 7.98 -6.75 -7.20
C ASN A 40 8.79 -5.83 -8.12
N LEU A 41 8.14 -4.96 -8.90
CA LEU A 41 8.82 -4.01 -9.80
C LEU A 41 9.30 -2.76 -9.06
N THR A 42 8.64 -2.37 -7.97
CA THR A 42 9.12 -1.28 -7.13
C THR A 42 10.20 -1.81 -6.18
N PRO A 43 11.46 -1.38 -6.32
CA PRO A 43 12.55 -1.86 -5.48
C PRO A 43 12.35 -1.48 -4.00
N PRO A 44 12.91 -2.26 -3.05
CA PRO A 44 12.89 -1.90 -1.64
C PRO A 44 13.46 -0.49 -1.38
N GLY A 45 12.68 0.35 -0.71
CA GLY A 45 13.03 1.73 -0.38
C GLY A 45 12.74 2.76 -1.48
N ALA A 46 12.20 2.34 -2.63
CA ALA A 46 11.77 3.25 -3.68
C ALA A 46 10.32 3.68 -3.47
N GLU A 47 10.03 4.92 -3.86
CA GLU A 47 8.69 5.49 -3.89
C GLU A 47 7.93 5.00 -5.14
N PRO A 48 6.75 4.34 -5.02
CA PRO A 48 6.10 3.72 -6.16
C PRO A 48 5.41 4.71 -7.11
N HIS A 49 4.97 5.89 -6.63
CA HIS A 49 4.26 6.87 -7.47
C HIS A 49 5.12 7.38 -8.62
N ASP A 50 6.44 7.54 -8.39
CA ASP A 50 7.39 8.12 -9.34
C ASP A 50 8.31 7.03 -9.98
N LEU A 51 7.87 5.76 -9.97
CA LEU A 51 8.66 4.67 -10.50
C LEU A 51 8.91 4.78 -12.02
N GLU A 52 10.16 4.88 -12.40
CA GLU A 52 10.60 4.80 -13.79
C GLU A 52 10.74 3.34 -14.25
N VAL A 53 10.14 3.01 -15.40
CA VAL A 53 10.13 1.65 -15.95
C VAL A 53 11.35 1.41 -16.82
N SER A 54 12.18 0.43 -16.45
CA SER A 54 13.33 0.03 -17.25
C SER A 54 12.95 -0.96 -18.38
N PRO A 55 13.78 -1.09 -19.45
CA PRO A 55 13.56 -2.12 -20.48
C PRO A 55 13.48 -3.54 -19.90
N LYS A 56 14.16 -3.81 -18.79
CA LYS A 56 14.12 -5.10 -18.08
C LYS A 56 12.76 -5.33 -17.39
N ASP A 57 12.12 -4.27 -16.94
CA ASP A 57 10.80 -4.36 -16.31
C ASP A 57 9.73 -4.57 -17.39
N VAL A 58 9.85 -3.89 -18.52
CA VAL A 58 8.99 -4.14 -19.69
C VAL A 58 9.07 -5.60 -20.13
N ALA A 59 10.29 -6.15 -20.26
CA ALA A 59 10.47 -7.56 -20.59
C ALA A 59 9.82 -8.49 -19.55
N ALA A 60 10.01 -8.20 -18.26
CA ALA A 60 9.40 -9.00 -17.19
C ALA A 60 7.87 -8.95 -17.21
N ILE A 61 7.27 -7.80 -17.53
CA ILE A 61 5.82 -7.65 -17.70
C ILE A 61 5.32 -8.52 -18.86
N HIS A 62 6.01 -8.49 -20.01
CA HIS A 62 5.62 -9.26 -21.19
C HIS A 62 5.75 -10.78 -20.99
N ASP A 63 6.76 -11.20 -20.23
CA ASP A 63 7.04 -12.62 -19.99
C ASP A 63 6.20 -13.22 -18.84
N ALA A 64 5.50 -12.38 -18.06
CA ALA A 64 4.74 -12.80 -16.89
C ALA A 64 3.46 -13.56 -17.24
N ASN A 65 3.16 -14.64 -16.49
CA ASN A 65 1.89 -15.33 -16.55
C ASN A 65 0.74 -14.51 -15.96
N LEU A 66 1.05 -13.65 -14.97
CA LEU A 66 0.09 -12.73 -14.34
C LEU A 66 0.80 -11.44 -13.98
N VAL A 67 0.17 -10.32 -14.31
CA VAL A 67 0.62 -8.97 -13.94
C VAL A 67 -0.41 -8.33 -13.00
N LEU A 68 0.02 -7.95 -11.82
CA LEU A 68 -0.80 -7.31 -10.81
C LEU A 68 -0.48 -5.80 -10.78
N LEU A 69 -1.42 -5.00 -11.22
CA LEU A 69 -1.36 -3.53 -11.17
C LEU A 69 -2.45 -3.01 -10.25
N LEU A 70 -2.20 -1.86 -9.63
CA LEU A 70 -3.29 -1.17 -8.95
C LEU A 70 -4.27 -0.58 -9.96
N GLY A 71 -3.78 0.14 -10.97
CA GLY A 71 -4.57 0.79 -12.02
C GLY A 71 -4.92 2.24 -11.67
N HIS A 72 -5.77 2.84 -12.49
CA HIS A 72 -6.28 4.21 -12.35
C HIS A 72 -5.21 5.30 -12.33
N GLY A 73 -4.04 5.04 -12.96
CA GLY A 73 -2.96 6.02 -13.07
C GLY A 73 -2.06 6.10 -11.84
N PHE A 74 -2.09 5.12 -10.95
CA PHE A 74 -1.19 5.05 -9.79
C PHE A 74 0.28 4.95 -10.24
N GLN A 75 0.58 4.11 -11.23
CA GLN A 75 1.89 3.94 -11.84
C GLN A 75 1.75 3.99 -13.38
N PRO A 76 1.61 5.18 -13.99
CA PRO A 76 1.22 5.32 -15.39
C PRO A 76 2.16 4.58 -16.35
N GLN A 77 3.48 4.66 -16.14
CA GLN A 77 4.46 4.00 -17.00
C GLN A 77 4.35 2.48 -16.97
N LEU A 78 4.07 1.89 -15.79
CA LEU A 78 3.83 0.45 -15.67
C LEU A 78 2.51 0.04 -16.31
N GLU A 79 1.48 0.86 -16.15
CA GLU A 79 0.16 0.62 -16.75
C GLU A 79 0.22 0.67 -18.28
N ASP A 80 0.98 1.62 -18.84
CA ASP A 80 1.23 1.72 -20.28
C ASP A 80 2.05 0.52 -20.80
N ALA A 81 3.11 0.13 -20.08
CA ALA A 81 3.94 -1.01 -20.45
C ALA A 81 3.17 -2.34 -20.43
N ALA A 82 2.27 -2.52 -19.47
CA ALA A 82 1.45 -3.73 -19.33
C ALA A 82 0.31 -3.77 -20.36
N GLY A 83 -0.19 -2.64 -20.81
CA GLY A 83 -1.32 -2.56 -21.73
C GLY A 83 -2.59 -3.23 -21.19
N ALA A 84 -3.45 -3.71 -22.09
CA ALA A 84 -4.73 -4.34 -21.78
C ALA A 84 -4.71 -5.86 -21.98
N GLY A 85 -3.58 -6.52 -21.71
CA GLY A 85 -3.43 -7.96 -21.89
C GLY A 85 -4.38 -8.78 -20.99
N PRO A 86 -4.76 -10.01 -21.40
CA PRO A 86 -5.67 -10.88 -20.64
C PRO A 86 -5.06 -11.36 -19.31
N ASN A 87 -3.73 -11.30 -19.18
CA ASN A 87 -2.98 -11.63 -17.98
C ASN A 87 -2.75 -10.42 -17.05
N VAL A 88 -3.27 -9.23 -17.39
CA VAL A 88 -3.14 -8.02 -16.60
C VAL A 88 -4.36 -7.83 -15.71
N LEU A 89 -4.14 -7.80 -14.39
CA LEU A 89 -5.19 -7.62 -13.39
C LEU A 89 -5.06 -6.24 -12.75
N ARG A 90 -5.96 -5.33 -13.12
CA ARG A 90 -6.10 -4.00 -12.48
C ARG A 90 -6.97 -4.14 -11.25
N LEU A 91 -6.41 -3.90 -10.08
CA LEU A 91 -7.03 -4.27 -8.82
C LEU A 91 -8.01 -3.23 -8.29
N LEU A 92 -7.86 -1.95 -8.68
CA LEU A 92 -8.89 -0.94 -8.39
C LEU A 92 -10.21 -1.18 -9.16
N ASP A 93 -10.20 -1.97 -10.24
CA ASP A 93 -11.43 -2.43 -10.92
C ASP A 93 -12.15 -3.55 -10.14
N THR A 94 -11.73 -3.86 -8.92
CA THR A 94 -12.39 -4.87 -8.10
C THR A 94 -13.77 -4.39 -7.66
N HIS A 95 -14.79 -5.19 -7.98
CA HIS A 95 -16.18 -4.85 -7.64
C HIS A 95 -16.36 -4.58 -6.12
N GLY A 96 -17.01 -3.48 -5.81
CA GLY A 96 -17.34 -3.07 -4.43
C GLY A 96 -16.16 -2.50 -3.64
N LEU A 97 -15.08 -2.05 -4.29
CA LEU A 97 -14.00 -1.31 -3.59
C LEU A 97 -14.44 0.09 -3.16
N ASP A 98 -15.42 0.67 -3.89
CA ASP A 98 -15.96 2.00 -3.61
C ASP A 98 -14.84 3.06 -3.54
N ILE A 99 -14.20 3.27 -4.71
CA ILE A 99 -13.09 4.22 -4.85
C ILE A 99 -13.62 5.65 -4.68
N HIS A 100 -12.89 6.46 -3.90
CA HIS A 100 -13.22 7.87 -3.69
C HIS A 100 -13.23 8.66 -5.01
N ALA A 101 -14.06 9.67 -5.10
CA ALA A 101 -14.27 10.46 -6.32
C ALA A 101 -13.00 11.21 -6.80
N ASN A 102 -12.05 11.49 -5.90
CA ASN A 102 -10.74 12.07 -6.23
C ASN A 102 -9.75 11.06 -6.82
N GLY A 103 -10.15 9.77 -6.95
CA GLY A 103 -9.29 8.73 -7.51
C GLY A 103 -8.22 8.20 -6.54
N ASP A 104 -8.39 8.42 -5.24
CA ASP A 104 -7.45 7.93 -4.19
C ASP A 104 -7.15 6.43 -4.36
N PRO A 105 -5.87 6.05 -4.58
CA PRO A 105 -5.50 4.66 -4.81
C PRO A 105 -5.26 3.85 -3.52
N HIS A 106 -5.15 4.49 -2.33
CA HIS A 106 -4.59 3.92 -1.09
C HIS A 106 -5.53 2.96 -0.35
N VAL A 107 -6.31 2.17 -1.09
CA VAL A 107 -7.32 1.23 -0.57
C VAL A 107 -6.76 0.12 0.31
N TRP A 108 -5.46 -0.21 0.20
CA TRP A 108 -4.81 -1.25 1.01
C TRP A 108 -4.64 -0.86 2.48
N LEU A 109 -4.76 0.42 2.82
CA LEU A 109 -4.73 0.90 4.21
C LEU A 109 -6.04 0.67 4.97
N ASP A 110 -7.12 0.35 4.25
CA ASP A 110 -8.34 -0.21 4.83
C ASP A 110 -8.29 -1.75 4.73
N PRO A 111 -8.14 -2.46 5.86
CA PRO A 111 -8.01 -3.92 5.84
C PRO A 111 -9.14 -4.65 5.12
N LEU A 112 -10.38 -4.12 5.15
CA LEU A 112 -11.51 -4.79 4.50
C LEU A 112 -11.61 -4.48 3.00
N ARG A 113 -11.14 -3.30 2.54
CA ARG A 113 -10.95 -3.03 1.11
C ARG A 113 -9.80 -3.89 0.55
N TYR A 114 -8.69 -3.97 1.28
CA TYR A 114 -7.58 -4.83 0.89
C TYR A 114 -7.96 -6.33 0.85
N ALA A 115 -8.84 -6.79 1.73
CA ALA A 115 -9.37 -8.16 1.67
C ALA A 115 -10.11 -8.49 0.37
N LYS A 116 -10.75 -7.50 -0.28
CA LYS A 116 -11.38 -7.68 -1.59
C LYS A 116 -10.32 -7.87 -2.69
N ILE A 117 -9.23 -7.08 -2.63
CA ILE A 117 -8.05 -7.23 -3.52
C ILE A 117 -7.42 -8.61 -3.34
N VAL A 118 -7.11 -9.00 -2.10
CA VAL A 118 -6.55 -10.31 -1.74
C VAL A 118 -7.41 -11.46 -2.27
N THR A 119 -8.73 -11.35 -2.16
CA THR A 119 -9.67 -12.34 -2.71
C THR A 119 -9.57 -12.42 -4.23
N ARG A 120 -9.42 -11.29 -4.92
CA ARG A 120 -9.29 -11.26 -6.39
C ARG A 120 -7.96 -11.85 -6.84
N ILE A 121 -6.86 -11.54 -6.16
CA ILE A 121 -5.53 -12.15 -6.41
C ILE A 121 -5.61 -13.67 -6.19
N GLY A 122 -6.24 -14.12 -5.09
CA GLY A 122 -6.39 -15.54 -4.79
C GLY A 122 -7.15 -16.33 -5.84
N ARG A 123 -8.16 -15.72 -6.48
CA ARG A 123 -8.88 -16.31 -7.62
C ARG A 123 -7.96 -16.43 -8.85
N ALA A 124 -7.20 -15.38 -9.14
CA ALA A 124 -6.26 -15.37 -10.27
C ALA A 124 -5.15 -16.41 -10.11
N LEU A 125 -4.66 -16.61 -8.87
CA LEU A 125 -3.63 -17.61 -8.55
C LEU A 125 -4.18 -19.02 -8.29
N GLY A 126 -5.51 -19.22 -8.37
CA GLY A 126 -6.14 -20.52 -8.12
C GLY A 126 -5.98 -21.03 -6.66
N ASN A 127 -5.69 -20.15 -5.68
CA ASN A 127 -5.52 -20.51 -4.29
C ASN A 127 -6.49 -19.79 -3.34
N GLY A 128 -7.77 -20.12 -3.46
CA GLY A 128 -8.82 -19.56 -2.62
C GLY A 128 -8.67 -19.86 -1.12
N GLN A 129 -8.04 -20.99 -0.77
CA GLN A 129 -7.82 -21.35 0.64
C GLN A 129 -6.81 -20.42 1.31
N ALA A 130 -5.63 -20.19 0.70
CA ALA A 130 -4.63 -19.27 1.23
C ALA A 130 -5.17 -17.82 1.25
N ALA A 131 -5.87 -17.39 0.20
CA ALA A 131 -6.53 -16.08 0.18
C ALA A 131 -7.54 -15.94 1.33
N SER A 132 -8.33 -16.97 1.65
CA SER A 132 -9.28 -16.95 2.76
C SER A 132 -8.57 -16.84 4.11
N ALA A 133 -7.44 -17.52 4.30
CA ALA A 133 -6.61 -17.40 5.50
C ALA A 133 -6.04 -15.99 5.65
N PHE A 134 -5.55 -15.39 4.56
CA PHE A 134 -5.07 -14.01 4.56
C PHE A 134 -6.20 -13.02 4.90
N VAL A 135 -7.37 -13.17 4.31
CA VAL A 135 -8.56 -12.36 4.60
C VAL A 135 -8.97 -12.47 6.07
N ALA A 136 -8.86 -13.64 6.69
CA ALA A 136 -9.12 -13.81 8.12
C ALA A 136 -8.15 -12.98 8.98
N ARG A 137 -6.86 -12.92 8.62
CA ARG A 137 -5.86 -12.06 9.27
C ARG A 137 -6.19 -10.57 9.12
N LEU A 138 -6.66 -10.14 7.94
CA LEU A 138 -7.08 -8.76 7.70
C LEU A 138 -8.31 -8.38 8.53
N ARG A 139 -9.27 -9.30 8.70
CA ARG A 139 -10.42 -9.06 9.58
C ARG A 139 -10.02 -8.96 11.05
N ALA A 140 -9.06 -9.76 11.49
CA ALA A 140 -8.51 -9.63 12.84
C ALA A 140 -7.82 -8.27 13.04
N LEU A 141 -7.03 -7.82 12.04
CA LEU A 141 -6.41 -6.51 12.05
C LEU A 141 -7.44 -5.37 12.08
N ASP A 142 -8.54 -5.48 11.32
CA ASP A 142 -9.66 -4.50 11.38
C ASP A 142 -10.28 -4.43 12.78
N ALA A 143 -10.43 -5.57 13.47
CA ALA A 143 -10.90 -5.59 14.85
C ALA A 143 -9.90 -4.91 15.80
N GLU A 144 -8.59 -5.20 15.68
CA GLU A 144 -7.54 -4.54 16.46
C GLU A 144 -7.60 -3.01 16.32
N TYR A 145 -7.77 -2.50 15.10
CA TYR A 145 -7.90 -1.07 14.84
C TYR A 145 -9.18 -0.47 15.43
N ARG A 146 -10.30 -1.14 15.26
CA ARG A 146 -11.59 -0.68 15.78
C ARG A 146 -11.57 -0.58 17.30
N ASP A 147 -11.05 -1.62 17.97
CA ASP A 147 -10.95 -1.64 19.42
C ASP A 147 -9.90 -0.63 19.92
N GLY A 148 -8.74 -0.56 19.25
CA GLY A 148 -7.64 0.31 19.63
C GLY A 148 -7.91 1.81 19.44
N LEU A 149 -8.84 2.17 18.56
CA LEU A 149 -9.21 3.56 18.28
C LEU A 149 -10.59 3.96 18.84
N ALA A 150 -11.29 3.05 19.52
CA ALA A 150 -12.66 3.29 20.00
C ALA A 150 -12.76 4.40 21.07
N SER A 151 -11.68 4.70 21.80
CA SER A 151 -11.68 5.60 22.95
C SER A 151 -10.53 6.60 22.89
N CYS A 152 -10.45 7.35 21.78
CA CYS A 152 -9.42 8.37 21.58
C CYS A 152 -9.95 9.77 21.96
N GLU A 153 -9.08 10.62 22.49
CA GLU A 153 -9.41 12.01 22.84
C GLU A 153 -9.53 12.92 21.60
N ARG A 154 -8.84 12.56 20.52
CA ARG A 154 -8.77 13.29 19.24
C ARG A 154 -9.08 12.37 18.09
N HIS A 155 -9.54 12.97 16.98
CA HIS A 155 -9.90 12.24 15.77
C HIS A 155 -9.24 12.83 14.51
N ASP A 156 -8.55 13.98 14.65
CA ASP A 156 -7.86 14.63 13.53
C ASP A 156 -6.42 14.17 13.45
N ILE A 157 -6.00 13.68 12.27
CA ILE A 157 -4.63 13.28 11.94
C ILE A 157 -4.06 14.20 10.87
N VAL A 158 -2.86 14.75 11.09
CA VAL A 158 -2.13 15.50 10.08
C VAL A 158 -1.04 14.62 9.51
N THR A 159 -1.07 14.39 8.19
CA THR A 159 -0.19 13.45 7.47
C THR A 159 0.62 14.14 6.39
N SER A 160 1.76 13.56 5.97
CA SER A 160 2.60 14.09 4.90
C SER A 160 1.82 14.22 3.61
N HIS A 161 1.19 13.14 3.12
CA HIS A 161 0.33 13.16 1.94
C HIS A 161 -1.04 12.50 2.20
N GLU A 162 -1.94 12.56 1.22
CA GLU A 162 -3.34 12.13 1.32
C GLU A 162 -3.50 10.62 1.09
N ALA A 163 -2.78 9.78 1.87
CA ALA A 163 -2.85 8.32 1.75
C ALA A 163 -3.88 7.65 2.67
N PHE A 164 -4.27 8.30 3.76
CA PHE A 164 -4.99 7.63 4.84
C PHE A 164 -6.50 7.85 4.83
N ALA A 165 -7.08 8.35 3.74
CA ALA A 165 -8.51 8.68 3.68
C ALA A 165 -9.40 7.46 3.92
N TYR A 166 -9.10 6.30 3.32
CA TYR A 166 -9.88 5.08 3.55
C TYR A 166 -9.74 4.52 4.97
N LEU A 167 -8.54 4.60 5.56
CA LEU A 167 -8.32 4.23 6.96
C LEU A 167 -9.09 5.19 7.88
N ALA A 168 -8.99 6.49 7.63
CA ALA A 168 -9.67 7.52 8.40
C ALA A 168 -11.19 7.33 8.35
N GLU A 169 -11.77 7.16 7.15
CA GLU A 169 -13.20 6.87 6.96
C GLU A 169 -13.65 5.65 7.78
N ARG A 170 -12.88 4.55 7.72
CA ARG A 170 -13.24 3.31 8.41
C ARG A 170 -13.28 3.43 9.91
N TYR A 171 -12.36 4.17 10.50
CA TYR A 171 -12.20 4.24 11.96
C TYR A 171 -12.64 5.57 12.57
N GLY A 172 -13.38 6.40 11.81
CA GLY A 172 -13.95 7.66 12.30
C GLY A 172 -12.93 8.73 12.59
N LEU A 173 -11.81 8.74 11.85
CA LEU A 173 -10.78 9.77 11.91
C LEU A 173 -10.99 10.80 10.78
N HIS A 174 -10.36 11.96 10.91
CA HIS A 174 -10.35 13.02 9.90
C HIS A 174 -8.91 13.30 9.47
N GLN A 175 -8.59 13.06 8.21
CA GLN A 175 -7.27 13.35 7.66
C GLN A 175 -7.16 14.82 7.23
N ILE A 176 -6.05 15.44 7.61
CA ILE A 176 -5.58 16.74 7.12
C ILE A 176 -4.23 16.47 6.46
N ALA A 177 -4.20 16.38 5.14
CA ALA A 177 -2.97 16.12 4.41
C ALA A 177 -2.19 17.42 4.15
N ILE A 178 -0.86 17.35 4.22
CA ILE A 178 0.04 18.48 3.91
C ILE A 178 0.19 18.59 2.38
N THR A 179 0.36 17.46 1.68
CA THR A 179 0.34 17.39 0.22
C THR A 179 -0.86 16.58 -0.27
N GLY A 180 -1.08 16.53 -1.61
CA GLY A 180 -2.15 15.72 -2.21
C GLY A 180 -1.83 14.22 -2.23
N LEU A 181 -2.33 13.52 -3.26
CA LEU A 181 -2.18 12.06 -3.41
C LEU A 181 -0.75 11.60 -3.75
N SER A 182 0.12 12.49 -4.25
CA SER A 182 1.53 12.22 -4.48
C SER A 182 2.38 12.82 -3.35
N PRO A 183 3.22 12.01 -2.68
CA PRO A 183 4.05 12.46 -1.56
C PRO A 183 5.17 13.44 -1.98
N GLU A 184 5.65 13.36 -3.23
CA GLU A 184 6.72 14.22 -3.78
C GLU A 184 6.21 15.62 -4.17
N ALA A 185 4.90 15.86 -4.13
CA ALA A 185 4.33 17.17 -4.45
C ALA A 185 4.77 18.23 -3.42
N GLU A 186 5.39 19.29 -3.88
CA GLU A 186 5.73 20.44 -3.01
C GLU A 186 4.46 21.22 -2.65
N PRO A 187 4.11 21.37 -1.35
CA PRO A 187 2.95 22.15 -0.96
C PRO A 187 3.19 23.64 -1.22
N GLN A 188 2.17 24.33 -1.70
CA GLN A 188 2.25 25.78 -1.82
C GLN A 188 2.32 26.43 -0.42
N PRO A 189 3.00 27.59 -0.27
CA PRO A 189 3.12 28.27 1.02
C PRO A 189 1.76 28.53 1.71
N GLY A 190 0.72 28.81 0.91
CA GLY A 190 -0.64 29.03 1.41
C GLY A 190 -1.27 27.75 1.98
N ASP A 191 -1.00 26.57 1.37
CA ASP A 191 -1.49 25.29 1.85
C ASP A 191 -0.83 24.91 3.17
N LEU A 192 0.47 25.15 3.29
CA LEU A 192 1.20 24.90 4.54
C LEU A 192 0.66 25.78 5.68
N ALA A 193 0.44 27.08 5.43
CA ALA A 193 -0.15 28.00 6.42
C ALA A 193 -1.56 27.55 6.83
N ARG A 194 -2.38 27.07 5.89
CA ARG A 194 -3.70 26.51 6.16
C ARG A 194 -3.63 25.27 7.06
N VAL A 195 -2.73 24.33 6.74
CA VAL A 195 -2.55 23.11 7.57
C VAL A 195 -2.11 23.47 8.99
N VAL A 196 -1.15 24.38 9.16
CA VAL A 196 -0.72 24.86 10.48
C VAL A 196 -1.89 25.48 11.25
N SER A 197 -2.71 26.30 10.61
CA SER A 197 -3.89 26.92 11.23
C SER A 197 -4.90 25.87 11.68
N LEU A 198 -5.25 24.91 10.81
CA LEU A 198 -6.17 23.83 11.13
C LEU A 198 -5.64 22.92 12.25
N ALA A 199 -4.35 22.58 12.22
CA ALA A 199 -3.74 21.75 13.26
C ALA A 199 -3.83 22.42 14.65
N ARG A 200 -3.62 23.75 14.73
CA ARG A 200 -3.79 24.52 15.97
C ARG A 200 -5.26 24.58 16.41
N GLU A 201 -6.18 24.88 15.48
CA GLU A 201 -7.61 24.96 15.75
C GLU A 201 -8.18 23.63 16.27
N ARG A 202 -7.75 22.51 15.70
CA ARG A 202 -8.19 21.15 16.05
C ARG A 202 -7.44 20.55 17.24
N GLY A 203 -6.47 21.26 17.80
CA GLY A 203 -5.67 20.77 18.93
C GLY A 203 -4.84 19.53 18.60
N VAL A 204 -4.33 19.44 17.37
CA VAL A 204 -3.47 18.34 16.93
C VAL A 204 -2.16 18.35 17.71
N THR A 205 -1.79 17.21 18.26
CA THR A 205 -0.58 17.04 19.09
C THR A 205 0.53 16.28 18.39
N THR A 206 0.22 15.64 17.24
CA THR A 206 1.17 14.81 16.49
C THR A 206 1.00 15.04 15.00
N ILE A 207 2.10 15.34 14.31
CA ILE A 207 2.21 15.40 12.85
C ILE A 207 2.86 14.12 12.38
N TYR A 208 2.21 13.42 11.48
CA TYR A 208 2.69 12.14 10.99
C TYR A 208 3.48 12.30 9.70
N PHE A 209 4.61 11.58 9.61
CA PHE A 209 5.46 11.50 8.43
C PHE A 209 5.71 10.04 8.03
N GLU A 210 6.16 9.81 6.83
CA GLU A 210 6.36 8.48 6.22
C GLU A 210 7.84 8.16 6.06
N THR A 211 8.13 6.88 5.76
CA THR A 211 9.51 6.36 5.77
C THR A 211 10.23 6.54 4.44
N LEU A 212 9.52 6.61 3.30
CA LEU A 212 10.11 6.66 1.96
C LEU A 212 10.40 8.08 1.46
N VAL A 213 9.87 9.11 2.11
CA VAL A 213 10.06 10.51 1.73
C VAL A 213 10.67 11.36 2.84
N SER A 214 11.13 12.56 2.51
CA SER A 214 11.78 13.45 3.49
C SER A 214 10.81 13.94 4.55
N PRO A 215 11.10 13.81 5.86
CA PRO A 215 10.24 14.28 6.93
C PRO A 215 10.22 15.82 7.11
N ARG A 216 11.04 16.57 6.38
CA ARG A 216 11.31 18.01 6.62
C ARG A 216 10.05 18.89 6.63
N ILE A 217 9.08 18.60 5.78
CA ILE A 217 7.83 19.38 5.72
C ILE A 217 6.98 19.10 6.96
N ALA A 218 6.80 17.84 7.34
CA ALA A 218 6.08 17.45 8.56
C ALA A 218 6.75 18.01 9.82
N GLU A 219 8.09 17.98 9.89
CA GLU A 219 8.85 18.58 10.99
C GLU A 219 8.66 20.11 11.07
N THR A 220 8.53 20.77 9.91
CA THR A 220 8.26 22.22 9.88
C THR A 220 6.88 22.53 10.43
N VAL A 221 5.84 21.78 10.01
CA VAL A 221 4.48 21.92 10.56
C VAL A 221 4.47 21.64 12.07
N ALA A 222 5.19 20.61 12.52
CA ALA A 222 5.30 20.27 13.93
C ALA A 222 5.92 21.41 14.76
N ARG A 223 7.02 22.02 14.29
CA ARG A 223 7.65 23.17 14.95
C ARG A 223 6.70 24.37 15.03
N GLU A 224 5.99 24.68 13.95
CA GLU A 224 5.04 25.80 13.91
C GLU A 224 3.83 25.59 14.83
N THR A 225 3.39 24.35 15.01
CA THR A 225 2.22 24.02 15.83
C THR A 225 2.56 23.70 17.29
N GLY A 226 3.82 23.39 17.59
CA GLY A 226 4.25 22.84 18.88
C GLY A 226 3.91 21.36 19.06
N ALA A 227 3.50 20.68 17.99
CA ALA A 227 3.21 19.25 17.96
C ALA A 227 4.49 18.40 17.94
N LYS A 228 4.36 17.12 18.29
CA LYS A 228 5.40 16.10 18.09
C LYS A 228 5.33 15.54 16.68
N THR A 229 6.36 14.83 16.24
CA THR A 229 6.33 14.02 15.04
C THR A 229 6.26 12.53 15.37
N ALA A 230 5.60 11.75 14.53
CA ALA A 230 5.59 10.29 14.59
C ALA A 230 5.53 9.69 13.17
N VAL A 231 6.00 8.45 13.02
CA VAL A 231 5.86 7.73 11.76
C VAL A 231 4.43 7.19 11.63
N LEU A 232 3.79 7.45 10.49
CA LEU A 232 2.59 6.78 10.03
C LEU A 232 2.86 6.36 8.58
N ASP A 233 3.06 5.07 8.37
CA ASP A 233 3.59 4.51 7.14
C ASP A 233 2.44 4.12 6.20
N PRO A 234 2.38 4.65 4.96
CA PRO A 234 1.39 4.26 3.97
C PRO A 234 1.64 2.84 3.41
N ILE A 235 2.75 2.19 3.78
CA ILE A 235 3.11 0.81 3.42
C ILE A 235 3.15 0.62 1.88
N GLU A 236 3.62 1.61 1.17
CA GLU A 236 3.81 1.56 -0.28
C GLU A 236 5.02 0.74 -0.68
N GLY A 237 5.98 0.62 0.21
CA GLY A 237 7.17 -0.21 0.10
C GLY A 237 7.80 -0.44 1.47
N LEU A 238 8.74 -1.37 1.53
CA LEU A 238 9.61 -1.56 2.69
C LEU A 238 11.06 -1.28 2.29
N THR A 239 11.82 -0.71 3.20
CA THR A 239 13.27 -0.60 3.05
C THR A 239 13.94 -1.96 3.17
N LYS A 240 15.18 -2.07 2.68
CA LYS A 240 15.98 -3.31 2.84
C LYS A 240 16.20 -3.67 4.31
N ASP A 241 16.33 -2.66 5.16
CA ASP A 241 16.50 -2.83 6.60
C ASP A 241 15.25 -3.42 7.25
N GLU A 242 14.08 -2.89 6.95
CA GLU A 242 12.79 -3.40 7.44
C GLU A 242 12.56 -4.85 7.01
N ILE A 243 12.83 -5.18 5.74
CA ILE A 243 12.73 -6.56 5.23
C ILE A 243 13.67 -7.49 5.98
N SER A 244 14.92 -7.06 6.23
CA SER A 244 15.91 -7.87 6.95
C SER A 244 15.53 -8.15 8.41
N HIS A 245 14.72 -7.26 9.03
CA HIS A 245 14.18 -7.43 10.37
C HIS A 245 12.82 -8.18 10.39
N GLY A 246 12.36 -8.69 9.24
CA GLY A 246 11.12 -9.46 9.14
C GLY A 246 9.84 -8.62 9.19
N GLU A 247 9.96 -7.31 8.97
CA GLU A 247 8.79 -6.44 8.87
C GLU A 247 7.94 -6.81 7.65
N ASN A 248 6.64 -6.65 7.80
CA ASN A 248 5.68 -6.94 6.75
C ASN A 248 4.44 -6.05 6.90
N TYR A 249 3.49 -6.18 5.99
CA TYR A 249 2.25 -5.41 6.00
C TYR A 249 1.56 -5.41 7.38
N PHE A 250 1.44 -6.57 8.03
CA PHE A 250 0.74 -6.68 9.32
C PHE A 250 1.52 -6.05 10.47
N THR A 251 2.85 -6.18 10.48
CA THR A 251 3.70 -5.57 11.51
C THR A 251 3.68 -4.04 11.38
N ARG A 252 3.72 -3.53 10.14
CA ARG A 252 3.66 -2.08 9.85
C ARG A 252 2.29 -1.50 10.19
N MET A 253 1.20 -2.17 9.80
CA MET A 253 -0.15 -1.75 10.20
C MET A 253 -0.29 -1.66 11.72
N ARG A 254 0.21 -2.64 12.47
CA ARG A 254 0.20 -2.57 13.95
C ARG A 254 1.10 -1.47 14.51
N ALA A 255 2.23 -1.16 13.86
CA ALA A 255 3.04 0.01 14.22
C ALA A 255 2.27 1.31 13.99
N ASN A 256 1.56 1.43 12.87
CA ASN A 256 0.66 2.55 12.59
C ASN A 256 -0.45 2.70 13.64
N LEU A 257 -1.08 1.60 14.05
CA LEU A 257 -2.09 1.63 15.11
C LEU A 257 -1.51 2.20 16.41
N ARG A 258 -0.34 1.74 16.84
CA ARG A 258 0.33 2.27 18.05
C ARG A 258 0.68 3.75 17.93
N ALA A 259 1.13 4.19 16.76
CA ALA A 259 1.43 5.60 16.50
C ALA A 259 0.15 6.46 16.59
N LEU A 260 -0.95 5.99 15.99
CA LEU A 260 -2.26 6.66 16.07
C LEU A 260 -2.75 6.71 17.51
N GLN A 261 -2.71 5.60 18.25
CA GLN A 261 -3.10 5.56 19.66
C GLN A 261 -2.34 6.60 20.50
N GLY A 262 -1.01 6.67 20.33
CA GLY A 262 -0.18 7.64 21.05
C GLY A 262 -0.48 9.10 20.69
N GLY A 263 -0.67 9.38 19.40
CA GLY A 263 -0.92 10.75 18.93
C GLY A 263 -2.35 11.24 19.17
N LEU A 264 -3.33 10.32 19.18
CA LEU A 264 -4.74 10.64 19.40
C LEU A 264 -5.14 10.59 20.89
N GLY A 265 -4.28 10.08 21.77
CA GLY A 265 -4.56 9.93 23.19
C GLY A 265 -5.61 8.87 23.47
N CYS A 266 -5.52 7.71 22.81
CA CYS A 266 -6.43 6.60 23.03
C CYS A 266 -6.12 5.85 24.33
N ARG A 267 -7.13 5.27 24.98
CA ARG A 267 -7.06 4.56 26.27
C ARG A 267 -7.45 3.10 26.13
#